data_20b56289adbec4c6e395f2f68778b384
#
_entry.id   20b56289adbec4c6e395f2f68778b384
#
_cell.length_a   1.000
_cell.length_b   1.000
_cell.length_c   1.000
_cell.angle_alpha   90.00
_cell.angle_beta   90.00
_cell.angle_gamma   90.00
#
_symmetry.space_group_name_H-M   'P 1'
#
loop_
_entity.id
_entity.type
_entity.pdbx_description
1 polymer ?
#
loop_
_entity_poly.entity_id
_entity_poly.type
_entity_poly.pdbx_seq_one_letter_code
_entity_poly.pdbx_strand_id
1 'polypeptide(L)'
;MSAGILFIPIFIIIALLVVPFEWKFLGIIACVFAAMAVGYLDDRAIGGWSEYRLGAIDLVISLFASIVICQMESYTIWLPLFKDAIDIEPILFIPAATILIWVSINATNCTDGVDGLSASLSGMGIIFLGIILYGIVGHAEISQYLLVPHYAQGADWAIMAFVMSGCLAGYLWHNSYPSAVLMGDAGSRPIGLLLGILVLACGNPFLILVVAFMVLVNGATGMIKVALLRFFKIGIFRQIRYPLHDHVRHKLGWSNTQVLVRFMLLQAVGTPILLVLLLKVR
;
A
#
# COMPACT_ATOMS: atom_id res chain seq x y z
N MET A 1 -22.41 -4.39 -3.30
CA MET A 1 -21.62 -5.62 -3.46
C MET A 1 -20.18 -5.20 -3.62
N SER A 2 -19.28 -5.70 -2.79
CA SER A 2 -17.87 -5.31 -2.81
C SER A 2 -17.15 -5.97 -4.00
N ALA A 3 -16.58 -5.18 -4.92
CA ALA A 3 -15.87 -5.71 -6.10
C ALA A 3 -14.54 -6.37 -5.74
N GLY A 4 -14.02 -6.13 -4.53
CA GLY A 4 -12.81 -6.79 -4.04
C GLY A 4 -12.89 -8.32 -4.11
N ILE A 5 -14.06 -8.89 -3.88
CA ILE A 5 -14.29 -10.36 -3.98
C ILE A 5 -14.18 -10.92 -5.40
N LEU A 6 -14.11 -10.06 -6.41
CA LEU A 6 -13.94 -10.46 -7.81
C LEU A 6 -12.47 -10.37 -8.22
N PHE A 7 -11.85 -9.19 -8.07
CA PHE A 7 -10.52 -8.97 -8.61
C PHE A 7 -9.39 -9.51 -7.71
N ILE A 8 -9.58 -9.61 -6.39
CA ILE A 8 -8.56 -10.22 -5.50
C ILE A 8 -8.39 -11.72 -5.74
N PRO A 9 -9.46 -12.55 -5.87
CA PRO A 9 -9.29 -13.95 -6.27
C PRO A 9 -8.61 -14.11 -7.65
N ILE A 10 -8.91 -13.23 -8.61
CA ILE A 10 -8.22 -13.24 -9.90
C ILE A 10 -6.72 -12.99 -9.71
N PHE A 11 -6.36 -11.96 -8.92
CA PHE A 11 -4.98 -11.71 -8.54
C PHE A 11 -4.32 -12.96 -7.93
N ILE A 12 -4.97 -13.59 -6.94
CA ILE A 12 -4.46 -14.79 -6.26
C ILE A 12 -4.22 -15.93 -7.24
N ILE A 13 -5.19 -16.23 -8.10
CA ILE A 13 -5.08 -17.32 -9.08
C ILE A 13 -3.90 -17.06 -10.04
N ILE A 14 -3.80 -15.84 -10.59
CA ILE A 14 -2.72 -15.51 -11.52
C ILE A 14 -1.38 -15.52 -10.79
N ALA A 15 -1.28 -14.95 -9.58
CA ALA A 15 -0.05 -14.98 -8.79
C ALA A 15 0.43 -16.41 -8.53
N LEU A 16 -0.46 -17.33 -8.13
CA LEU A 16 -0.12 -18.74 -7.91
C LEU A 16 0.37 -19.46 -9.18
N LEU A 17 -0.03 -18.99 -10.37
CA LEU A 17 0.39 -19.59 -11.65
C LEU A 17 1.76 -19.07 -12.14
N VAL A 18 2.15 -17.84 -11.76
CA VAL A 18 3.30 -17.16 -12.38
C VAL A 18 4.45 -16.88 -11.42
N VAL A 19 4.21 -16.87 -10.10
CA VAL A 19 5.24 -16.64 -9.08
C VAL A 19 5.81 -17.98 -8.61
N PRO A 20 7.11 -18.05 -8.23
CA PRO A 20 7.71 -19.26 -7.71
C PRO A 20 6.95 -19.84 -6.51
N PHE A 21 6.87 -21.19 -6.45
CA PHE A 21 6.20 -21.89 -5.36
C PHE A 21 7.09 -21.97 -4.12
N GLU A 22 7.27 -20.79 -3.47
CA GLU A 22 8.03 -20.64 -2.24
C GLU A 22 7.14 -20.21 -1.07
N TRP A 23 7.48 -20.64 0.13
CA TRP A 23 6.71 -20.33 1.35
C TRP A 23 6.50 -18.83 1.57
N LYS A 24 7.45 -18.00 1.20
CA LYS A 24 7.35 -16.55 1.30
C LYS A 24 6.20 -16.01 0.47
N PHE A 25 6.13 -16.35 -0.82
CA PHE A 25 5.06 -15.89 -1.71
C PHE A 25 3.70 -16.48 -1.34
N LEU A 26 3.66 -17.78 -1.02
CA LEU A 26 2.44 -18.44 -0.58
C LEU A 26 1.88 -17.82 0.71
N GLY A 27 2.74 -17.53 1.68
CA GLY A 27 2.35 -16.86 2.92
C GLY A 27 1.79 -15.46 2.69
N ILE A 28 2.39 -14.68 1.78
CA ILE A 28 1.89 -13.35 1.43
C ILE A 28 0.54 -13.45 0.68
N ILE A 29 0.39 -14.39 -0.26
CA ILE A 29 -0.88 -14.63 -0.95
C ILE A 29 -1.97 -15.01 0.07
N ALA A 30 -1.64 -15.84 1.07
CA ALA A 30 -2.56 -16.20 2.15
C ALA A 30 -2.95 -14.95 2.99
N CYS A 31 -2.02 -14.03 3.29
CA CYS A 31 -2.33 -12.78 3.97
C CYS A 31 -3.24 -11.87 3.14
N VAL A 32 -3.02 -11.78 1.82
CA VAL A 32 -3.89 -11.03 0.88
C VAL A 32 -5.30 -11.63 0.88
N PHE A 33 -5.41 -12.96 0.84
CA PHE A 33 -6.70 -13.64 0.94
C PHE A 33 -7.39 -13.37 2.29
N ALA A 34 -6.65 -13.44 3.39
CA ALA A 34 -7.18 -13.16 4.73
C ALA A 34 -7.70 -11.72 4.84
N ALA A 35 -6.96 -10.74 4.34
CA ALA A 35 -7.37 -9.34 4.33
C ALA A 35 -8.65 -9.13 3.50
N MET A 36 -8.76 -9.79 2.33
CA MET A 36 -9.98 -9.79 1.51
C MET A 36 -11.16 -10.41 2.26
N ALA A 37 -10.96 -11.58 2.87
CA ALA A 37 -12.01 -12.29 3.58
C ALA A 37 -12.56 -11.47 4.77
N VAL A 38 -11.66 -10.86 5.56
CA VAL A 38 -12.03 -9.98 6.67
C VAL A 38 -12.80 -8.75 6.17
N GLY A 39 -12.32 -8.08 5.13
CA GLY A 39 -13.01 -6.95 4.53
C GLY A 39 -14.39 -7.32 3.98
N TYR A 40 -14.51 -8.49 3.34
CA TYR A 40 -15.80 -8.98 2.85
C TYR A 40 -16.79 -9.28 3.96
N LEU A 41 -16.32 -9.86 5.07
CA LEU A 41 -17.18 -10.13 6.23
C LEU A 41 -17.67 -8.84 6.89
N ASP A 42 -16.82 -7.81 6.90
CA ASP A 42 -17.20 -6.47 7.36
C ASP A 42 -18.24 -5.82 6.43
N ASP A 43 -17.97 -5.82 5.12
CA ASP A 43 -18.90 -5.28 4.09
C ASP A 43 -20.29 -5.93 4.13
N ARG A 44 -20.37 -7.18 4.60
CA ARG A 44 -21.66 -7.91 4.78
C ARG A 44 -22.32 -7.71 6.13
N ALA A 45 -21.59 -7.29 7.13
CA ALA A 45 -22.12 -7.14 8.47
C ALA A 45 -23.12 -5.97 8.55
N ILE A 46 -24.29 -6.20 9.14
CA ILE A 46 -25.27 -5.13 9.36
C ILE A 46 -24.67 -4.09 10.30
N GLY A 47 -24.42 -2.88 9.78
CA GLY A 47 -23.79 -1.78 10.53
C GLY A 47 -22.27 -1.83 10.57
N GLY A 48 -21.63 -2.81 9.90
CA GLY A 48 -20.17 -2.97 9.89
C GLY A 48 -19.59 -3.43 11.24
N TRP A 49 -18.31 -3.74 11.27
CA TRP A 49 -17.58 -4.02 12.51
C TRP A 49 -17.00 -2.74 13.10
N SER A 50 -16.67 -2.76 14.38
CA SER A 50 -16.04 -1.58 15.00
C SER A 50 -14.64 -1.36 14.43
N GLU A 51 -14.23 -0.08 14.27
CA GLU A 51 -12.90 0.31 13.83
C GLU A 51 -11.77 -0.34 14.63
N TYR A 52 -12.00 -0.56 15.94
CA TYR A 52 -11.04 -1.24 16.82
C TYR A 52 -10.87 -2.72 16.48
N ARG A 53 -11.98 -3.41 16.19
CA ARG A 53 -11.95 -4.83 15.79
C ARG A 53 -11.21 -4.99 14.47
N LEU A 54 -11.54 -4.17 13.49
CA LEU A 54 -10.89 -4.17 12.18
C LEU A 54 -9.42 -3.83 12.29
N GLY A 55 -9.08 -2.75 13.01
CA GLY A 55 -7.70 -2.34 13.23
C GLY A 55 -6.86 -3.40 13.95
N ALA A 56 -7.45 -4.13 14.91
CA ALA A 56 -6.76 -5.24 15.59
C ALA A 56 -6.52 -6.43 14.66
N ILE A 57 -7.49 -6.80 13.82
CA ILE A 57 -7.33 -7.89 12.85
C ILE A 57 -6.30 -7.51 11.78
N ASP A 58 -6.34 -6.28 11.26
CA ASP A 58 -5.33 -5.79 10.33
C ASP A 58 -3.92 -5.82 10.94
N LEU A 59 -3.80 -5.50 12.24
CA LEU A 59 -2.52 -5.58 12.93
C LEU A 59 -1.99 -7.02 13.00
N VAL A 60 -2.87 -7.99 13.26
CA VAL A 60 -2.51 -9.42 13.28
C VAL A 60 -2.09 -9.88 11.88
N ILE A 61 -2.85 -9.54 10.83
CA ILE A 61 -2.50 -9.89 9.45
C ILE A 61 -1.16 -9.24 9.06
N SER A 62 -0.94 -7.97 9.43
CA SER A 62 0.32 -7.27 9.19
C SER A 62 1.49 -7.91 9.89
N LEU A 63 1.29 -8.40 11.12
CA LEU A 63 2.31 -9.13 11.87
C LEU A 63 2.70 -10.44 11.17
N PHE A 64 1.71 -11.23 10.75
CA PHE A 64 2.00 -12.45 9.98
C PHE A 64 2.72 -12.15 8.68
N ALA A 65 2.30 -11.14 7.92
CA ALA A 65 2.98 -10.71 6.69
C ALA A 65 4.43 -10.28 6.96
N SER A 66 4.67 -9.57 8.06
CA SER A 66 6.03 -9.13 8.46
C SER A 66 6.93 -10.30 8.83
N ILE A 67 6.41 -11.31 9.52
CA ILE A 67 7.14 -12.55 9.85
C ILE A 67 7.47 -13.32 8.57
N VAL A 68 6.50 -13.44 7.65
CA VAL A 68 6.69 -14.14 6.37
C VAL A 68 7.74 -13.46 5.49
N ILE A 69 7.74 -12.13 5.40
CA ILE A 69 8.74 -11.41 4.58
C ILE A 69 10.13 -11.44 5.21
N CYS A 70 10.20 -11.37 6.54
CA CYS A 70 11.46 -11.42 7.31
C CYS A 70 12.07 -12.83 7.34
N GLN A 71 11.25 -13.88 7.30
CA GLN A 71 11.67 -15.30 7.44
C GLN A 71 12.50 -15.57 8.71
N MET A 72 12.37 -14.73 9.73
CA MET A 72 13.12 -14.77 10.99
C MET A 72 14.64 -14.65 10.84
N GLU A 73 15.09 -14.08 9.73
CA GLU A 73 16.50 -13.74 9.45
C GLU A 73 16.70 -12.23 9.48
N SER A 74 17.97 -11.77 9.56
CA SER A 74 18.29 -10.35 9.45
C SER A 74 17.84 -9.82 8.09
N TYR A 75 17.18 -8.67 8.10
CA TYR A 75 16.62 -8.06 6.89
C TYR A 75 17.47 -6.88 6.46
N THR A 76 18.01 -6.98 5.26
CA THR A 76 18.84 -5.91 4.68
C THR A 76 17.95 -4.79 4.16
N ILE A 77 18.16 -3.57 4.66
CA ILE A 77 17.51 -2.36 4.15
C ILE A 77 18.55 -1.36 3.67
N TRP A 78 18.13 -0.51 2.76
CA TRP A 78 18.92 0.64 2.34
C TRP A 78 18.14 1.93 2.60
N LEU A 79 18.85 2.95 3.03
CA LEU A 79 18.26 4.22 3.41
C LEU A 79 18.85 5.37 2.59
N PRO A 80 18.08 6.43 2.28
CA PRO A 80 18.66 7.66 1.74
C PRO A 80 19.69 8.21 2.74
N LEU A 81 20.71 8.91 2.26
CA LEU A 81 21.83 9.47 3.03
C LEU A 81 22.87 8.46 3.55
N PHE A 82 22.58 7.15 3.52
CA PHE A 82 23.54 6.10 3.93
C PHE A 82 24.06 5.38 2.69
N LYS A 83 25.39 5.25 2.59
CA LYS A 83 26.04 4.57 1.45
C LYS A 83 25.90 3.05 1.54
N ASP A 84 25.98 2.54 2.75
CA ASP A 84 25.94 1.10 3.00
C ASP A 84 24.54 0.66 3.38
N ALA A 85 24.18 -0.54 2.99
CA ALA A 85 22.97 -1.20 3.45
C ALA A 85 23.11 -1.58 4.93
N ILE A 86 22.00 -1.65 5.63
CA ILE A 86 21.94 -1.94 7.05
C ILE A 86 21.17 -3.23 7.25
N ASP A 87 21.76 -4.19 7.96
CA ASP A 87 21.06 -5.39 8.37
C ASP A 87 20.33 -5.15 9.69
N ILE A 88 19.03 -5.37 9.67
CA ILE A 88 18.16 -5.18 10.85
C ILE A 88 17.74 -6.54 11.40
N GLU A 89 17.96 -6.75 12.67
CA GLU A 89 17.53 -7.95 13.38
C GLU A 89 16.00 -8.10 13.36
N PRO A 90 15.46 -9.34 13.30
CA PRO A 90 14.03 -9.62 13.25
C PRO A 90 13.23 -8.94 14.37
N ILE A 91 13.80 -8.82 15.55
CA ILE A 91 13.16 -8.22 16.73
C ILE A 91 12.84 -6.73 16.52
N LEU A 92 13.58 -6.03 15.68
CA LEU A 92 13.34 -4.64 15.34
C LEU A 92 12.59 -4.51 14.01
N PHE A 93 12.92 -5.36 13.04
CA PHE A 93 12.30 -5.32 11.70
C PHE A 93 10.82 -5.67 11.77
N ILE A 94 10.44 -6.78 12.41
CA ILE A 94 9.06 -7.27 12.42
C ILE A 94 8.07 -6.24 13.00
N PRO A 95 8.31 -5.60 14.16
CA PRO A 95 7.41 -4.57 14.67
C PRO A 95 7.31 -3.34 13.73
N ALA A 96 8.44 -2.88 13.20
CA ALA A 96 8.46 -1.74 12.28
C ALA A 96 7.72 -2.03 10.98
N ALA A 97 7.96 -3.19 10.38
CA ALA A 97 7.27 -3.68 9.19
C ALA A 97 5.75 -3.85 9.44
N THR A 98 5.38 -4.39 10.60
CA THR A 98 3.97 -4.54 11.02
C THR A 98 3.26 -3.19 11.03
N ILE A 99 3.87 -2.18 11.65
CA ILE A 99 3.29 -0.82 11.69
C ILE A 99 3.18 -0.23 10.29
N LEU A 100 4.21 -0.37 9.45
CA LEU A 100 4.20 0.15 8.08
C LEU A 100 3.06 -0.48 7.27
N ILE A 101 2.94 -1.82 7.30
CA ILE A 101 1.88 -2.54 6.57
C ILE A 101 0.51 -2.15 7.13
N TRP A 102 0.35 -2.10 8.44
CA TRP A 102 -0.90 -1.71 9.09
C TRP A 102 -1.35 -0.28 8.71
N VAL A 103 -0.42 0.68 8.71
CA VAL A 103 -0.69 2.05 8.24
C VAL A 103 -1.08 2.05 6.76
N SER A 104 -0.39 1.27 5.92
CA SER A 104 -0.70 1.15 4.50
C SER A 104 -2.12 0.60 4.25
N ILE A 105 -2.53 -0.46 4.98
CA ILE A 105 -3.88 -1.02 4.90
C ILE A 105 -4.92 0.06 5.21
N ASN A 106 -4.79 0.69 6.37
CA ASN A 106 -5.79 1.62 6.85
C ASN A 106 -5.81 2.94 6.06
N ALA A 107 -4.64 3.44 5.59
CA ALA A 107 -4.58 4.62 4.73
C ALA A 107 -5.24 4.37 3.37
N THR A 108 -5.05 3.18 2.79
CA THR A 108 -5.67 2.78 1.53
C THR A 108 -7.18 2.63 1.69
N ASN A 109 -7.63 2.00 2.77
CA ASN A 109 -9.04 1.88 3.11
C ASN A 109 -9.70 3.26 3.31
N CYS A 110 -9.08 4.15 4.10
CA CYS A 110 -9.56 5.53 4.25
C CYS A 110 -9.59 6.33 2.94
N THR A 111 -8.86 5.89 1.92
CA THR A 111 -8.82 6.57 0.61
C THR A 111 -9.98 6.13 -0.29
N ASP A 112 -10.67 5.04 0.03
CA ASP A 112 -11.78 4.49 -0.76
C ASP A 112 -13.11 5.21 -0.50
N GLY A 113 -13.14 6.52 -0.72
CA GLY A 113 -14.34 7.37 -0.51
C GLY A 113 -14.78 8.15 -1.75
N VAL A 114 -14.07 8.00 -2.87
CA VAL A 114 -14.38 8.64 -4.17
C VAL A 114 -14.11 7.64 -5.28
N ASP A 115 -15.02 7.55 -6.24
CA ASP A 115 -14.93 6.63 -7.39
C ASP A 115 -13.55 6.73 -8.07
N GLY A 116 -12.88 5.60 -8.21
CA GLY A 116 -11.56 5.47 -8.82
C GLY A 116 -10.37 5.92 -7.96
N LEU A 117 -10.57 6.63 -6.86
CA LEU A 117 -9.49 7.31 -6.13
C LEU A 117 -8.50 6.32 -5.52
N SER A 118 -8.97 5.40 -4.69
CA SER A 118 -8.14 4.42 -3.98
C SER A 118 -7.38 3.53 -4.96
N ALA A 119 -8.08 2.97 -5.96
CA ALA A 119 -7.48 2.10 -6.96
C ALA A 119 -6.45 2.83 -7.84
N SER A 120 -6.73 4.07 -8.24
CA SER A 120 -5.80 4.84 -9.07
C SER A 120 -4.51 5.21 -8.31
N LEU A 121 -4.64 5.76 -7.11
CA LEU A 121 -3.47 6.16 -6.31
C LEU A 121 -2.62 4.96 -5.90
N SER A 122 -3.26 3.90 -5.38
CA SER A 122 -2.54 2.69 -4.97
C SER A 122 -1.97 1.94 -6.18
N GLY A 123 -2.74 1.85 -7.28
CA GLY A 123 -2.28 1.23 -8.53
C GLY A 123 -1.04 1.93 -9.10
N MET A 124 -1.01 3.27 -9.11
CA MET A 124 0.18 4.03 -9.50
C MET A 124 1.37 3.72 -8.60
N GLY A 125 1.17 3.68 -7.28
CA GLY A 125 2.22 3.31 -6.32
C GLY A 125 2.75 1.89 -6.57
N ILE A 126 1.86 0.94 -6.79
CA ILE A 126 2.21 -0.47 -7.08
C ILE A 126 2.97 -0.59 -8.41
N ILE A 127 2.58 0.16 -9.45
CA ILE A 127 3.33 0.19 -10.73
C ILE A 127 4.75 0.72 -10.51
N PHE A 128 4.93 1.83 -9.79
CA PHE A 128 6.26 2.35 -9.49
C PHE A 128 7.10 1.35 -8.67
N LEU A 129 6.50 0.66 -7.70
CA LEU A 129 7.19 -0.39 -6.95
C LEU A 129 7.58 -1.57 -7.86
N GLY A 130 6.70 -1.99 -8.78
CA GLY A 130 7.04 -3.01 -9.77
C GLY A 130 8.22 -2.62 -10.65
N ILE A 131 8.27 -1.35 -11.10
CA ILE A 131 9.40 -0.82 -11.87
C ILE A 131 10.68 -0.80 -11.04
N ILE A 132 10.63 -0.40 -9.76
CA ILE A 132 11.78 -0.38 -8.86
C ILE A 132 12.26 -1.82 -8.60
N LEU A 133 11.34 -2.74 -8.31
CA LEU A 133 11.63 -4.14 -8.03
C LEU A 133 12.28 -4.86 -9.22
N TYR A 134 11.75 -4.66 -10.42
CA TYR A 134 12.29 -5.27 -11.62
C TYR A 134 13.53 -4.55 -12.15
N GLY A 135 13.44 -3.25 -12.33
CA GLY A 135 14.42 -2.47 -13.08
C GLY A 135 15.56 -1.90 -12.24
N ILE A 136 15.41 -1.82 -10.91
CA ILE A 136 16.44 -1.23 -10.04
C ILE A 136 17.01 -2.30 -9.12
N VAL A 137 16.29 -2.71 -8.10
CA VAL A 137 16.82 -3.61 -7.07
C VAL A 137 16.89 -5.07 -7.52
N GLY A 138 16.09 -5.47 -8.50
CA GLY A 138 16.13 -6.80 -9.12
C GLY A 138 17.14 -6.94 -10.25
N HIS A 139 17.82 -5.85 -10.68
CA HIS A 139 18.79 -5.86 -11.77
C HIS A 139 20.19 -5.59 -11.24
N ALA A 140 21.09 -6.58 -11.34
CA ALA A 140 22.42 -6.54 -10.72
C ALA A 140 23.27 -5.32 -11.14
N GLU A 141 23.34 -5.00 -12.44
CA GLU A 141 24.15 -3.89 -12.94
C GLU A 141 23.58 -2.52 -12.52
N ILE A 142 22.24 -2.37 -12.58
CA ILE A 142 21.59 -1.10 -12.23
C ILE A 142 21.65 -0.87 -10.72
N SER A 143 21.44 -1.90 -9.92
CA SER A 143 21.54 -1.78 -8.45
C SER A 143 22.97 -1.40 -8.04
N GLN A 144 24.00 -2.00 -8.67
CA GLN A 144 25.39 -1.63 -8.45
C GLN A 144 25.68 -0.18 -8.86
N TYR A 145 25.21 0.25 -10.03
CA TYR A 145 25.39 1.62 -10.51
C TYR A 145 24.74 2.66 -9.58
N LEU A 146 23.55 2.35 -9.05
CA LEU A 146 22.82 3.23 -8.13
C LEU A 146 23.23 3.06 -6.67
N LEU A 147 24.20 2.18 -6.37
CA LEU A 147 24.65 1.86 -5.02
C LEU A 147 23.55 1.35 -4.09
N VAL A 148 22.51 0.69 -4.62
CA VAL A 148 21.46 0.04 -3.85
C VAL A 148 21.71 -1.47 -3.79
N PRO A 149 21.22 -2.19 -2.76
CA PRO A 149 21.34 -3.64 -2.70
C PRO A 149 20.63 -4.31 -3.87
N HIS A 150 21.20 -5.40 -4.36
CA HIS A 150 20.55 -6.29 -5.32
C HIS A 150 19.74 -7.35 -4.59
N TYR A 151 18.45 -7.46 -4.92
CA TYR A 151 17.57 -8.50 -4.40
C TYR A 151 17.19 -9.48 -5.51
N ALA A 152 17.68 -10.72 -5.41
CA ALA A 152 17.48 -11.75 -6.44
C ALA A 152 16.01 -12.02 -6.76
N GLN A 153 15.12 -11.93 -5.75
CA GLN A 153 13.67 -12.11 -5.91
C GLN A 153 12.94 -10.83 -6.38
N GLY A 154 13.64 -9.77 -6.76
CA GLY A 154 13.03 -8.51 -7.20
C GLY A 154 12.07 -8.69 -8.37
N ALA A 155 12.42 -9.54 -9.34
CA ALA A 155 11.56 -9.85 -10.49
C ALA A 155 10.26 -10.55 -10.09
N ASP A 156 10.29 -11.47 -9.14
CA ASP A 156 9.12 -12.20 -8.67
C ASP A 156 8.14 -11.28 -7.94
N TRP A 157 8.66 -10.40 -7.09
CA TRP A 157 7.86 -9.34 -6.46
C TRP A 157 7.27 -8.36 -7.47
N ALA A 158 8.02 -8.03 -8.53
CA ALA A 158 7.52 -7.16 -9.60
C ALA A 158 6.37 -7.82 -10.36
N ILE A 159 6.41 -9.14 -10.59
CA ILE A 159 5.28 -9.88 -11.18
C ILE A 159 4.03 -9.70 -10.33
N MET A 160 4.10 -9.87 -9.01
CA MET A 160 2.96 -9.64 -8.12
C MET A 160 2.43 -8.20 -8.24
N ALA A 161 3.33 -7.21 -8.31
CA ALA A 161 2.95 -5.82 -8.49
C ALA A 161 2.19 -5.58 -9.81
N PHE A 162 2.70 -6.12 -10.93
CA PHE A 162 2.06 -5.93 -12.22
C PHE A 162 0.77 -6.73 -12.39
N VAL A 163 0.67 -7.92 -11.80
CA VAL A 163 -0.60 -8.68 -11.75
C VAL A 163 -1.68 -7.90 -11.00
N MET A 164 -1.35 -7.35 -9.82
CA MET A 164 -2.30 -6.50 -9.07
C MET A 164 -2.67 -5.26 -9.87
N SER A 165 -1.69 -4.60 -10.52
CA SER A 165 -1.96 -3.43 -11.36
C SER A 165 -2.91 -3.73 -12.51
N GLY A 166 -2.78 -4.91 -13.14
CA GLY A 166 -3.71 -5.38 -14.17
C GLY A 166 -5.12 -5.61 -13.63
N CYS A 167 -5.25 -6.23 -12.45
CA CYS A 167 -6.53 -6.41 -11.78
C CYS A 167 -7.19 -5.06 -11.43
N LEU A 168 -6.40 -4.09 -10.94
CA LEU A 168 -6.90 -2.75 -10.64
C LEU A 168 -7.30 -1.98 -11.91
N ALA A 169 -6.59 -2.14 -13.01
CA ALA A 169 -6.98 -1.53 -14.30
C ALA A 169 -8.34 -2.07 -14.77
N GLY A 170 -8.56 -3.38 -14.67
CA GLY A 170 -9.86 -4.00 -14.98
C GLY A 170 -10.96 -3.50 -14.04
N TYR A 171 -10.68 -3.39 -12.74
CA TYR A 171 -11.62 -2.83 -11.78
C TYR A 171 -11.96 -1.36 -12.09
N LEU A 172 -10.95 -0.52 -12.37
CA LEU A 172 -11.12 0.91 -12.67
C LEU A 172 -11.98 1.17 -13.90
N TRP A 173 -11.98 0.25 -14.87
CA TRP A 173 -12.86 0.33 -16.04
C TRP A 173 -14.35 0.43 -15.65
N HIS A 174 -14.73 -0.22 -14.55
CA HIS A 174 -16.10 -0.24 -14.05
C HIS A 174 -16.34 0.71 -12.86
N ASN A 175 -15.27 1.17 -12.20
CA ASN A 175 -15.35 2.10 -11.05
C ASN A 175 -15.10 3.56 -11.43
N SER A 176 -14.94 3.89 -12.72
CA SER A 176 -14.91 5.28 -13.20
C SER A 176 -16.24 5.95 -12.94
N TYR A 177 -16.19 7.24 -12.55
CA TYR A 177 -17.40 8.01 -12.26
C TYR A 177 -18.33 8.18 -13.50
N PRO A 178 -19.63 7.93 -13.40
CA PRO A 178 -20.35 7.35 -12.25
C PRO A 178 -20.08 5.85 -12.13
N SER A 179 -19.63 5.39 -10.95
CA SER A 179 -19.20 4.01 -10.78
C SER A 179 -20.33 2.99 -10.87
N ALA A 180 -20.09 1.89 -11.58
CA ALA A 180 -20.99 0.75 -11.63
C ALA A 180 -20.75 -0.24 -10.48
N VAL A 181 -19.55 -0.21 -9.88
CA VAL A 181 -19.14 -1.12 -8.81
C VAL A 181 -18.29 -0.36 -7.77
N LEU A 182 -18.43 -0.73 -6.50
CA LEU A 182 -17.63 -0.16 -5.40
C LEU A 182 -16.59 -1.17 -4.94
N MET A 183 -15.43 -0.70 -4.50
CA MET A 183 -14.32 -1.53 -4.06
C MET A 183 -14.67 -2.30 -2.79
N GLY A 184 -15.10 -1.58 -1.76
CA GLY A 184 -15.34 -2.07 -0.42
C GLY A 184 -14.06 -2.46 0.33
N ASP A 185 -14.24 -2.83 1.59
CA ASP A 185 -13.16 -3.26 2.48
C ASP A 185 -12.48 -4.54 1.96
N ALA A 186 -13.23 -5.41 1.28
CA ALA A 186 -12.70 -6.61 0.62
C ALA A 186 -11.66 -6.31 -0.47
N GLY A 187 -11.64 -5.10 -1.03
CA GLY A 187 -10.66 -4.68 -2.03
C GLY A 187 -9.58 -3.77 -1.47
N SER A 188 -9.96 -2.73 -0.75
CA SER A 188 -9.04 -1.69 -0.27
C SER A 188 -8.00 -2.22 0.73
N ARG A 189 -8.38 -3.14 1.63
CA ARG A 189 -7.47 -3.73 2.64
C ARG A 189 -6.38 -4.58 2.02
N PRO A 190 -6.67 -5.58 1.15
CA PRO A 190 -5.60 -6.36 0.51
C PRO A 190 -4.71 -5.54 -0.42
N ILE A 191 -5.23 -4.48 -1.06
CA ILE A 191 -4.40 -3.56 -1.85
C ILE A 191 -3.39 -2.84 -0.95
N GLY A 192 -3.86 -2.28 0.18
CA GLY A 192 -2.99 -1.60 1.15
C GLY A 192 -1.97 -2.54 1.78
N LEU A 193 -2.35 -3.79 2.08
CA LEU A 193 -1.44 -4.85 2.54
C LEU A 193 -0.33 -5.09 1.51
N LEU A 194 -0.70 -5.35 0.26
CA LEU A 194 0.28 -5.62 -0.80
C LEU A 194 1.18 -4.43 -1.07
N LEU A 195 0.64 -3.20 -1.06
CA LEU A 195 1.42 -1.98 -1.20
C LEU A 195 2.52 -1.88 -0.14
N GLY A 196 2.18 -2.09 1.14
CA GLY A 196 3.15 -2.10 2.24
C GLY A 196 4.21 -3.19 2.10
N ILE A 197 3.81 -4.40 1.69
CA ILE A 197 4.72 -5.53 1.46
C ILE A 197 5.70 -5.23 0.32
N LEU A 198 5.23 -4.71 -0.81
CA LEU A 198 6.07 -4.38 -1.97
C LEU A 198 7.09 -3.27 -1.64
N VAL A 199 6.72 -2.30 -0.80
CA VAL A 199 7.66 -1.31 -0.26
C VAL A 199 8.79 -1.97 0.52
N LEU A 200 8.46 -2.91 1.41
CA LEU A 200 9.46 -3.66 2.17
C LEU A 200 10.31 -4.53 1.23
N ALA A 201 9.70 -5.21 0.26
CA ALA A 201 10.42 -6.02 -0.72
C ALA A 201 11.44 -5.23 -1.55
N CYS A 202 11.25 -3.91 -1.72
CA CYS A 202 12.25 -3.01 -2.31
C CYS A 202 13.44 -2.74 -1.35
N GLY A 203 13.40 -3.19 -0.10
CA GLY A 203 14.43 -2.94 0.90
C GLY A 203 14.51 -1.50 1.40
N ASN A 204 13.55 -0.64 1.08
CA ASN A 204 13.55 0.73 1.57
C ASN A 204 12.15 1.14 2.06
N PRO A 205 11.92 1.15 3.38
CA PRO A 205 10.62 1.50 3.95
C PRO A 205 10.18 2.95 3.67
N PHE A 206 11.11 3.87 3.40
CA PHE A 206 10.78 5.26 3.04
C PHE A 206 10.17 5.40 1.65
N LEU A 207 10.27 4.38 0.79
CA LEU A 207 9.58 4.39 -0.50
C LEU A 207 8.08 4.59 -0.38
N ILE A 208 7.46 4.18 0.73
CA ILE A 208 6.02 4.42 0.95
C ILE A 208 5.68 5.91 0.92
N LEU A 209 6.57 6.78 1.46
CA LEU A 209 6.43 8.23 1.44
C LEU A 209 6.60 8.83 0.04
N VAL A 210 7.13 8.06 -0.90
CA VAL A 210 7.39 8.48 -2.28
C VAL A 210 6.30 7.97 -3.21
N VAL A 211 6.06 6.64 -3.21
CA VAL A 211 5.17 6.00 -4.18
C VAL A 211 3.69 6.06 -3.78
N ALA A 212 3.39 6.27 -2.50
CA ALA A 212 2.04 6.30 -1.96
C ALA A 212 1.74 7.59 -1.15
N PHE A 213 2.49 8.68 -1.39
CA PHE A 213 2.38 9.87 -0.55
C PHE A 213 0.96 10.45 -0.55
N MET A 214 0.24 10.42 -1.69
CA MET A 214 -1.14 10.91 -1.73
C MET A 214 -2.11 10.00 -0.97
N VAL A 215 -1.88 8.69 -0.94
CA VAL A 215 -2.64 7.76 -0.09
C VAL A 215 -2.41 8.09 1.39
N LEU A 216 -1.14 8.33 1.77
CA LEU A 216 -0.78 8.69 3.15
C LEU A 216 -1.33 10.06 3.54
N VAL A 217 -1.17 11.08 2.69
CA VAL A 217 -1.70 12.43 2.94
C VAL A 217 -3.22 12.41 3.04
N ASN A 218 -3.90 11.62 2.22
CA ASN A 218 -5.36 11.53 2.23
C ASN A 218 -5.89 10.75 3.44
N GLY A 219 -5.31 9.58 3.75
CA GLY A 219 -5.81 8.65 4.76
C GLY A 219 -5.01 8.65 6.07
N ALA A 220 -3.68 8.42 6.02
CA ALA A 220 -2.87 8.23 7.22
C ALA A 220 -2.79 9.47 8.12
N THR A 221 -2.79 10.67 7.54
CA THR A 221 -2.80 11.91 8.32
C THR A 221 -4.04 12.05 9.19
N GLY A 222 -5.19 11.55 8.72
CA GLY A 222 -6.41 11.46 9.51
C GLY A 222 -6.28 10.52 10.70
N MET A 223 -5.65 9.37 10.50
CA MET A 223 -5.37 8.40 11.56
C MET A 223 -4.44 8.99 12.62
N ILE A 224 -3.36 9.68 12.21
CA ILE A 224 -2.44 10.36 13.12
C ILE A 224 -3.18 11.43 13.93
N LYS A 225 -4.02 12.25 13.28
CA LYS A 225 -4.84 13.26 13.96
C LYS A 225 -5.72 12.66 15.04
N VAL A 226 -6.44 11.57 14.72
CA VAL A 226 -7.34 10.90 15.66
C VAL A 226 -6.53 10.25 16.80
N ALA A 227 -5.42 9.60 16.51
CA ALA A 227 -4.56 8.97 17.50
C ALA A 227 -3.97 10.01 18.47
N LEU A 228 -3.42 11.12 17.98
CA LEU A 228 -2.87 12.19 18.82
C LEU A 228 -3.95 12.84 19.70
N LEU A 229 -5.14 13.07 19.16
CA LEU A 229 -6.23 13.64 19.93
C LEU A 229 -6.72 12.66 21.01
N ARG A 230 -6.84 11.37 20.69
CA ARG A 230 -7.42 10.37 21.58
C ARG A 230 -6.47 9.95 22.70
N PHE A 231 -5.20 9.66 22.38
CA PHE A 231 -4.24 9.13 23.34
C PHE A 231 -3.44 10.22 24.06
N PHE A 232 -3.09 11.31 23.36
CA PHE A 232 -2.23 12.37 23.89
C PHE A 232 -2.97 13.68 24.16
N LYS A 233 -4.26 13.80 23.78
CA LYS A 233 -5.07 15.02 23.85
C LYS A 233 -4.50 16.19 23.04
N ILE A 234 -3.63 15.90 22.06
CA ILE A 234 -3.02 16.90 21.18
C ILE A 234 -3.92 17.07 19.96
N GLY A 235 -4.50 18.26 19.80
CA GLY A 235 -5.35 18.59 18.67
C GLY A 235 -4.56 19.25 17.53
N ILE A 236 -4.10 18.49 16.55
CA ILE A 236 -3.51 19.01 15.30
C ILE A 236 -4.59 19.11 14.21
N PHE A 237 -4.35 19.98 13.21
CA PHE A 237 -5.21 20.12 12.02
C PHE A 237 -6.72 20.20 12.33
N ARG A 238 -7.11 20.95 13.37
CA ARG A 238 -8.53 21.05 13.84
C ARG A 238 -9.49 21.50 12.76
N GLN A 239 -9.01 22.35 11.82
CA GLN A 239 -9.81 22.89 10.73
C GLN A 239 -9.88 22.00 9.50
N ILE A 240 -9.04 20.97 9.42
CA ILE A 240 -8.98 20.03 8.29
C ILE A 240 -9.83 18.81 8.63
N ARG A 241 -10.81 18.52 7.77
CA ARG A 241 -11.58 17.26 7.82
C ARG A 241 -10.75 16.17 7.15
N TYR A 242 -10.76 14.97 7.70
CA TYR A 242 -10.13 13.79 7.11
C TYR A 242 -11.18 12.69 6.92
N PRO A 243 -11.03 11.86 5.88
CA PRO A 243 -9.98 11.89 4.84
C PRO A 243 -9.92 13.21 4.07
N LEU A 244 -8.75 13.55 3.47
CA LEU A 244 -8.53 14.85 2.83
C LEU A 244 -9.49 15.08 1.64
N HIS A 245 -9.84 14.02 0.89
CA HIS A 245 -10.81 14.11 -0.20
C HIS A 245 -12.17 14.67 0.26
N ASP A 246 -12.61 14.36 1.47
CA ASP A 246 -13.83 14.92 2.05
C ASP A 246 -13.65 16.40 2.35
N HIS A 247 -12.49 16.82 2.83
CA HIS A 247 -12.22 18.22 3.11
C HIS A 247 -12.31 19.08 1.84
N VAL A 248 -11.64 18.66 0.77
CA VAL A 248 -11.63 19.43 -0.48
C VAL A 248 -13.01 19.46 -1.15
N ARG A 249 -13.82 18.40 -1.00
CA ARG A 249 -15.19 18.38 -1.49
C ARG A 249 -16.08 19.34 -0.71
N HIS A 250 -16.03 19.31 0.62
CA HIS A 250 -16.92 20.10 1.48
C HIS A 250 -16.50 21.57 1.62
N LYS A 251 -15.18 21.84 1.68
CA LYS A 251 -14.68 23.22 1.91
C LYS A 251 -14.33 23.95 0.61
N LEU A 252 -13.82 23.24 -0.38
CA LEU A 252 -13.40 23.84 -1.65
C LEU A 252 -14.40 23.60 -2.79
N GLY A 253 -15.46 22.82 -2.56
CA GLY A 253 -16.50 22.54 -3.55
C GLY A 253 -16.02 21.69 -4.73
N TRP A 254 -14.96 20.88 -4.55
CA TRP A 254 -14.46 20.04 -5.65
C TRP A 254 -15.43 18.90 -5.95
N SER A 255 -15.65 18.63 -7.25
CA SER A 255 -16.38 17.44 -7.70
C SER A 255 -15.55 16.17 -7.49
N ASN A 256 -16.20 14.99 -7.51
CA ASN A 256 -15.49 13.69 -7.42
C ASN A 256 -14.41 13.56 -8.51
N THR A 257 -14.72 13.95 -9.74
CA THR A 257 -13.77 13.94 -10.86
C THR A 257 -12.58 14.88 -10.61
N GLN A 258 -12.83 16.08 -10.06
CA GLN A 258 -11.74 17.01 -9.71
C GLN A 258 -10.84 16.47 -8.60
N VAL A 259 -11.41 15.80 -7.60
CA VAL A 259 -10.62 15.13 -6.54
C VAL A 259 -9.74 14.06 -7.16
N LEU A 260 -10.33 13.14 -7.92
CA LEU A 260 -9.62 12.04 -8.57
C LEU A 260 -8.46 12.57 -9.43
N VAL A 261 -8.76 13.43 -10.39
CA VAL A 261 -7.74 13.91 -11.37
C VAL A 261 -6.64 14.70 -10.67
N ARG A 262 -6.98 15.62 -9.75
CA ARG A 262 -5.97 16.43 -9.06
C ARG A 262 -5.07 15.61 -8.15
N PHE A 263 -5.62 14.64 -7.41
CA PHE A 263 -4.82 13.77 -6.55
C PHE A 263 -3.93 12.84 -7.39
N MET A 264 -4.46 12.31 -8.51
CA MET A 264 -3.66 11.53 -9.46
C MET A 264 -2.52 12.36 -10.07
N LEU A 265 -2.78 13.60 -10.48
CA LEU A 265 -1.74 14.49 -11.01
C LEU A 265 -0.65 14.76 -9.97
N LEU A 266 -1.03 15.03 -8.72
CA LEU A 266 -0.05 15.21 -7.64
C LEU A 266 0.80 13.95 -7.46
N GLN A 267 0.18 12.76 -7.44
CA GLN A 267 0.88 11.48 -7.31
C GLN A 267 1.78 11.22 -8.53
N ALA A 268 1.26 11.40 -9.76
CA ALA A 268 1.98 11.14 -11.00
C ALA A 268 3.21 12.02 -11.20
N VAL A 269 3.14 13.29 -10.79
CA VAL A 269 4.25 14.23 -10.88
C VAL A 269 5.18 14.12 -9.68
N GLY A 270 4.61 13.99 -8.49
CA GLY A 270 5.36 13.96 -7.24
C GLY A 270 6.22 12.72 -7.10
N THR A 271 5.69 11.53 -7.43
CA THR A 271 6.43 10.27 -7.26
C THR A 271 7.75 10.23 -8.06
N PRO A 272 7.81 10.54 -9.36
CA PRO A 272 9.09 10.56 -10.09
C PRO A 272 10.09 11.58 -9.52
N ILE A 273 9.62 12.77 -9.14
CA ILE A 273 10.49 13.80 -8.57
C ILE A 273 11.08 13.33 -7.25
N LEU A 274 10.24 12.83 -6.34
CA LEU A 274 10.68 12.33 -5.04
C LEU A 274 11.58 11.10 -5.17
N LEU A 275 11.30 10.22 -6.14
CA LEU A 275 12.12 9.03 -6.41
C LEU A 275 13.53 9.40 -6.88
N VAL A 276 13.63 10.36 -7.82
CA VAL A 276 14.93 10.87 -8.28
C VAL A 276 15.70 11.50 -7.13
N LEU A 277 15.04 12.30 -6.28
CA LEU A 277 15.68 12.89 -5.10
C LEU A 277 16.17 11.79 -4.13
N LEU A 278 15.33 10.78 -3.84
CA LEU A 278 15.67 9.70 -2.94
C LEU A 278 16.88 8.88 -3.43
N LEU A 279 16.96 8.59 -4.73
CA LEU A 279 18.07 7.86 -5.34
C LEU A 279 19.34 8.72 -5.46
N LYS A 280 19.22 10.03 -5.70
CA LYS A 280 20.36 10.93 -5.90
C LYS A 280 21.04 11.36 -4.61
N VAL A 281 20.35 11.31 -3.49
CA VAL A 281 20.84 11.72 -2.16
C VAL A 281 21.67 10.61 -1.48
N ARG A 282 21.92 9.51 -2.18
CA ARG A 282 22.70 8.37 -1.69
C ARG A 282 24.19 8.41 -2.10
#